data_e24bfcce5431674af9de1361b59de2a1
#
_entry.id   e24bfcce5431674af9de1361b59de2a1
#
_cell.length_a   1.000
_cell.length_b   1.000
_cell.length_c   1.000
_cell.angle_alpha   90.00
_cell.angle_beta   90.00
_cell.angle_gamma   90.00
#
_symmetry.space_group_name_H-M   'P 1'
#
loop_
_entity.id
_entity.type
_entity.pdbx_description
1 polymer ?
#
loop_
_entity_poly.entity_id
_entity_poly.type
_entity_poly.pdbx_seq_one_letter_code
_entity_poly.pdbx_strand_id
1 'polypeptide(L)'
;MRMNTARLVLIMGLLATSPAFAVDHQVKMVDEGAEGNMIFEPGFLNAKAGDTVTFVVKDPGHNVISRHVPPGADSWKGTVSQGFTVTLTKEGVYLYECDLHKMLGMVAVIQVGKPVNLEAAKAAAAALSKKMAMGAERLDEYMGKIR
;
A
#
# COMPACT_ATOMS: atom_id res chain seq x y z
N MET A 1 59.26 20.15 -33.75
CA MET A 1 58.11 20.51 -32.92
C MET A 1 56.97 19.58 -33.29
N ARG A 2 56.78 18.51 -32.44
CA ARG A 2 55.77 17.45 -32.71
C ARG A 2 54.53 17.73 -31.84
N MET A 3 53.44 18.09 -32.48
CA MET A 3 52.15 18.27 -31.79
C MET A 3 51.51 16.92 -31.55
N ASN A 4 51.39 16.52 -30.28
CA ASN A 4 50.64 15.35 -29.82
C ASN A 4 49.15 15.74 -29.73
N THR A 5 48.35 15.22 -30.64
CA THR A 5 46.90 15.31 -30.56
C THR A 5 46.38 14.18 -29.66
N ALA A 6 46.06 14.50 -28.41
CA ALA A 6 45.34 13.59 -27.51
C ALA A 6 43.91 13.43 -27.96
N ARG A 7 43.55 12.26 -28.46
CA ARG A 7 42.15 11.89 -28.76
C ARG A 7 41.40 11.57 -27.47
N LEU A 8 40.48 12.47 -27.10
CA LEU A 8 39.56 12.26 -26.00
C LEU A 8 38.48 11.25 -26.45
N VAL A 9 38.54 10.04 -25.95
CA VAL A 9 37.49 9.03 -26.20
C VAL A 9 36.37 9.24 -25.18
N LEU A 10 35.26 9.82 -25.62
CA LEU A 10 34.04 9.98 -24.81
C LEU A 10 33.31 8.64 -24.75
N ILE A 11 33.44 7.91 -23.64
CA ILE A 11 32.67 6.68 -23.40
C ILE A 11 31.27 7.08 -22.95
N MET A 12 30.33 7.04 -23.89
CA MET A 12 28.91 7.26 -23.64
C MET A 12 28.35 5.98 -23.01
N GLY A 13 28.27 5.95 -21.68
CA GLY A 13 27.67 4.84 -20.95
C GLY A 13 26.17 4.73 -21.26
N LEU A 14 25.78 3.65 -21.93
CA LEU A 14 24.38 3.30 -22.17
C LEU A 14 23.78 2.83 -20.84
N LEU A 15 23.01 3.70 -20.17
CA LEU A 15 22.20 3.33 -19.02
C LEU A 15 21.05 2.42 -19.53
N ALA A 16 21.19 1.12 -19.37
CA ALA A 16 20.14 0.17 -19.64
C ALA A 16 19.03 0.34 -18.58
N THR A 17 17.97 1.05 -18.93
CA THR A 17 16.74 1.09 -18.14
C THR A 17 16.00 -0.22 -18.34
N SER A 18 16.07 -1.11 -17.36
CA SER A 18 15.21 -2.30 -17.34
C SER A 18 13.75 -1.88 -17.23
N PRO A 19 12.83 -2.42 -18.04
CA PRO A 19 11.41 -2.17 -17.88
C PRO A 19 10.96 -2.69 -16.51
N ALA A 20 10.47 -1.81 -15.66
CA ALA A 20 9.81 -2.20 -14.42
C ALA A 20 8.39 -2.66 -14.79
N PHE A 21 8.11 -3.96 -14.69
CA PHE A 21 6.76 -4.48 -14.85
C PHE A 21 5.98 -4.19 -13.56
N ALA A 22 4.76 -3.63 -13.72
CA ALA A 22 3.80 -3.50 -12.63
C ALA A 22 3.36 -4.89 -12.14
N VAL A 23 3.31 -5.07 -10.83
CA VAL A 23 2.86 -6.31 -10.19
C VAL A 23 1.43 -6.11 -9.72
N ASP A 24 0.57 -7.12 -9.89
CA ASP A 24 -0.75 -7.16 -9.27
C ASP A 24 -0.66 -7.95 -7.95
N HIS A 25 -0.92 -7.25 -6.84
CA HIS A 25 -1.00 -7.84 -5.52
C HIS A 25 -2.45 -8.18 -5.20
N GLN A 26 -2.69 -9.33 -4.59
CA GLN A 26 -4.02 -9.72 -4.16
C GLN A 26 -4.15 -9.57 -2.65
N VAL A 27 -5.25 -8.94 -2.21
CA VAL A 27 -5.65 -8.83 -0.80
C VAL A 27 -7.05 -9.40 -0.66
N LYS A 28 -7.20 -10.44 0.13
CA LYS A 28 -8.49 -11.09 0.38
C LYS A 28 -9.25 -10.35 1.47
N MET A 29 -10.55 -10.26 1.32
CA MET A 29 -11.49 -9.81 2.37
C MET A 29 -12.15 -11.06 2.96
N VAL A 30 -11.88 -11.35 4.24
CA VAL A 30 -12.26 -12.61 4.89
C VAL A 30 -12.91 -12.39 6.26
N ASP A 31 -13.87 -13.26 6.58
CA ASP A 31 -14.46 -13.32 7.93
C ASP A 31 -13.48 -13.90 8.93
N GLU A 32 -12.71 -14.92 8.51
CA GLU A 32 -11.72 -15.61 9.34
C GLU A 32 -10.48 -15.96 8.52
N GLY A 33 -9.31 -15.65 9.04
CA GLY A 33 -8.03 -15.91 8.40
C GLY A 33 -6.90 -16.09 9.40
N ALA A 34 -5.66 -16.17 8.90
CA ALA A 34 -4.49 -16.48 9.74
C ALA A 34 -4.21 -15.40 10.82
N GLU A 35 -4.55 -14.14 10.54
CA GLU A 35 -4.32 -13.02 11.46
C GLU A 35 -5.55 -12.68 12.34
N GLY A 36 -6.61 -13.49 12.30
CA GLY A 36 -7.82 -13.33 13.10
C GLY A 36 -9.11 -13.21 12.29
N ASN A 37 -10.13 -12.60 12.89
CA ASN A 37 -11.45 -12.44 12.29
C ASN A 37 -11.66 -11.03 11.72
N MET A 38 -12.49 -10.93 10.68
CA MET A 38 -12.78 -9.67 9.99
C MET A 38 -11.49 -8.96 9.59
N ILE A 39 -10.79 -9.51 8.60
CA ILE A 39 -9.46 -9.04 8.18
C ILE A 39 -9.33 -8.89 6.68
N PHE A 40 -8.37 -8.06 6.30
CA PHE A 40 -7.71 -8.11 5.00
C PHE A 40 -6.49 -9.03 5.09
N GLU A 41 -6.32 -9.93 4.15
CA GLU A 41 -5.21 -10.87 4.14
C GLU A 41 -4.42 -10.79 2.84
N PRO A 42 -3.14 -10.33 2.91
CA PRO A 42 -2.41 -9.88 4.10
C PRO A 42 -2.87 -8.50 4.61
N GLY A 43 -2.69 -8.24 5.90
CA GLY A 43 -2.99 -6.96 6.54
C GLY A 43 -1.91 -5.89 6.32
N PHE A 44 -0.69 -6.31 5.96
CA PHE A 44 0.40 -5.41 5.55
C PHE A 44 0.96 -5.84 4.20
N LEU A 45 1.13 -4.88 3.29
CA LEU A 45 1.65 -5.10 1.95
C LEU A 45 2.76 -4.11 1.62
N ASN A 46 3.88 -4.61 1.07
CA ASN A 46 4.87 -3.80 0.39
C ASN A 46 4.65 -3.84 -1.12
N ALA A 47 4.63 -2.67 -1.75
CA ALA A 47 4.44 -2.51 -3.19
C ALA A 47 5.37 -1.44 -3.75
N LYS A 48 5.37 -1.28 -5.06
CA LYS A 48 6.06 -0.21 -5.79
C LYS A 48 5.06 0.71 -6.48
N ALA A 49 5.46 1.94 -6.71
CA ALA A 49 4.65 2.86 -7.52
C ALA A 49 4.43 2.26 -8.93
N GLY A 50 3.18 2.25 -9.35
CA GLY A 50 2.73 1.60 -10.59
C GLY A 50 2.11 0.21 -10.39
N ASP A 51 2.33 -0.45 -9.26
CA ASP A 51 1.68 -1.72 -8.95
C ASP A 51 0.16 -1.53 -8.77
N THR A 52 -0.57 -2.64 -8.93
CA THR A 52 -1.99 -2.71 -8.61
C THR A 52 -2.25 -3.57 -7.39
N VAL A 53 -3.35 -3.29 -6.70
CA VAL A 53 -3.89 -4.16 -5.65
C VAL A 53 -5.31 -4.53 -6.02
N THR A 54 -5.55 -5.83 -6.17
CA THR A 54 -6.87 -6.39 -6.38
C THR A 54 -7.41 -6.94 -5.05
N PHE A 55 -8.45 -6.29 -4.54
CA PHE A 55 -9.20 -6.76 -3.37
C PHE A 55 -10.17 -7.85 -3.79
N VAL A 56 -9.97 -9.05 -3.25
CA VAL A 56 -10.74 -10.24 -3.61
C VAL A 56 -11.76 -10.53 -2.52
N VAL A 57 -13.02 -10.64 -2.90
CA VAL A 57 -14.10 -11.08 -2.00
C VAL A 57 -13.96 -12.58 -1.79
N LYS A 58 -13.39 -12.98 -0.64
CA LYS A 58 -13.37 -14.37 -0.20
C LYS A 58 -14.69 -14.70 0.51
N ASP A 59 -15.10 -13.81 1.41
CA ASP A 59 -16.37 -13.87 2.11
C ASP A 59 -17.18 -12.60 1.79
N PRO A 60 -18.51 -12.68 1.60
CA PRO A 60 -19.34 -11.51 1.31
C PRO A 60 -19.51 -10.62 2.56
N GLY A 61 -20.01 -9.40 2.38
CA GLY A 61 -20.28 -8.47 3.48
C GLY A 61 -19.13 -7.49 3.78
N HIS A 62 -18.07 -7.49 2.97
CA HIS A 62 -16.95 -6.57 3.10
C HIS A 62 -16.88 -5.58 1.95
N ASN A 63 -16.25 -4.46 2.22
CA ASN A 63 -15.76 -3.51 1.23
C ASN A 63 -14.38 -2.97 1.62
N VAL A 64 -13.80 -2.11 0.79
CA VAL A 64 -12.51 -1.47 1.06
C VAL A 64 -12.61 0.03 0.82
N ILE A 65 -12.22 0.83 1.81
CA ILE A 65 -12.22 2.28 1.74
C ILE A 65 -10.87 2.80 2.22
N SER A 66 -10.21 3.63 1.42
CA SER A 66 -9.01 4.33 1.86
C SER A 66 -9.35 5.38 2.92
N ARG A 67 -8.56 5.44 3.99
CA ARG A 67 -8.70 6.43 5.08
C ARG A 67 -7.54 7.41 5.13
N HIS A 68 -6.41 7.02 4.61
CA HIS A 68 -5.24 7.86 4.44
C HIS A 68 -4.49 7.45 3.20
N VAL A 69 -4.11 8.41 2.38
CA VAL A 69 -3.30 8.19 1.18
C VAL A 69 -2.17 9.21 1.13
N PRO A 70 -1.04 8.93 0.46
CA PRO A 70 0.03 9.90 0.29
C PRO A 70 -0.44 11.14 -0.49
N PRO A 71 0.25 12.28 -0.37
CA PRO A 71 -0.03 13.47 -1.17
C PRO A 71 -0.03 13.15 -2.66
N GLY A 72 -1.08 13.59 -3.36
CA GLY A 72 -1.25 13.40 -4.80
C GLY A 72 -1.77 12.01 -5.22
N ALA A 73 -2.00 11.10 -4.29
CA ALA A 73 -2.70 9.85 -4.56
C ALA A 73 -4.23 10.03 -4.44
N ASP A 74 -4.97 9.28 -5.25
CA ASP A 74 -6.43 9.28 -5.19
C ASP A 74 -6.93 8.39 -4.04
N SER A 75 -8.01 8.84 -3.39
CA SER A 75 -8.78 8.01 -2.47
C SER A 75 -9.65 7.03 -3.24
N TRP A 76 -10.00 5.90 -2.59
CA TRP A 76 -10.89 4.91 -3.20
C TRP A 76 -11.98 4.44 -2.24
N LYS A 77 -13.06 3.94 -2.82
CA LYS A 77 -14.18 3.32 -2.11
C LYS A 77 -14.75 2.18 -2.94
N GLY A 78 -14.54 0.97 -2.49
CA GLY A 78 -15.13 -0.23 -3.07
C GLY A 78 -16.59 -0.44 -2.65
N THR A 79 -17.35 -1.14 -3.48
CA THR A 79 -18.74 -1.55 -3.19
C THR A 79 -18.74 -2.81 -2.34
N VAL A 80 -19.70 -2.93 -1.42
CA VAL A 80 -19.86 -4.12 -0.56
C VAL A 80 -20.05 -5.38 -1.39
N SER A 81 -19.35 -6.44 -1.02
CA SER A 81 -19.39 -7.76 -1.67
C SER A 81 -18.96 -7.76 -3.14
N GLN A 82 -18.20 -6.75 -3.57
CA GLN A 82 -17.64 -6.68 -4.91
C GLN A 82 -16.11 -6.55 -4.86
N GLY A 83 -15.43 -7.25 -5.78
CA GLY A 83 -14.01 -7.08 -6.01
C GLY A 83 -13.69 -5.66 -6.48
N PHE A 84 -12.51 -5.18 -6.12
CA PHE A 84 -12.08 -3.82 -6.43
C PHE A 84 -10.58 -3.79 -6.70
N THR A 85 -10.15 -3.10 -7.75
CA THR A 85 -8.73 -2.94 -8.07
C THR A 85 -8.35 -1.46 -8.02
N VAL A 86 -7.21 -1.18 -7.40
CA VAL A 86 -6.61 0.16 -7.33
C VAL A 86 -5.21 0.15 -7.87
N THR A 87 -4.81 1.20 -8.58
CA THR A 87 -3.42 1.43 -8.98
C THR A 87 -2.72 2.32 -7.96
N LEU A 88 -1.58 1.88 -7.47
CA LEU A 88 -0.77 2.59 -6.48
C LEU A 88 0.18 3.56 -7.19
N THR A 89 -0.23 4.81 -7.39
CA THR A 89 0.50 5.78 -8.23
C THR A 89 1.57 6.55 -7.50
N LYS A 90 1.53 6.63 -6.17
CA LYS A 90 2.41 7.46 -5.35
C LYS A 90 3.11 6.66 -4.27
N GLU A 91 4.39 6.95 -4.05
CA GLU A 91 5.11 6.43 -2.89
C GLU A 91 4.52 6.96 -1.58
N GLY A 92 4.58 6.15 -0.54
CA GLY A 92 4.11 6.48 0.79
C GLY A 92 3.28 5.38 1.43
N VAL A 93 2.62 5.72 2.53
CA VAL A 93 1.81 4.83 3.34
C VAL A 93 0.34 5.08 3.07
N TYR A 94 -0.38 4.02 2.76
CA TYR A 94 -1.84 3.99 2.58
C TYR A 94 -2.47 3.22 3.73
N LEU A 95 -3.52 3.77 4.33
CA LEU A 95 -4.35 3.09 5.33
C LEU A 95 -5.74 2.90 4.76
N TYR A 96 -6.30 1.73 4.95
CA TYR A 96 -7.66 1.43 4.50
C TYR A 96 -8.39 0.52 5.49
N GLU A 97 -9.70 0.50 5.40
CA GLU A 97 -10.56 -0.28 6.29
C GLU A 97 -11.80 -0.79 5.56
N CYS A 98 -12.47 -1.76 6.16
CA CYS A 98 -13.84 -2.13 5.81
C CYS A 98 -14.80 -1.20 6.57
N ASP A 99 -15.69 -0.51 5.85
CA ASP A 99 -16.63 0.44 6.47
C ASP A 99 -17.62 -0.24 7.41
N LEU A 100 -17.99 -1.49 7.12
CA LEU A 100 -18.94 -2.28 7.92
C LEU A 100 -18.29 -2.88 9.18
N HIS A 101 -16.98 -3.19 9.13
CA HIS A 101 -16.28 -3.89 10.22
C HIS A 101 -15.12 -3.08 10.82
N LYS A 102 -15.08 -1.76 10.59
CA LYS A 102 -14.06 -0.86 11.15
C LYS A 102 -13.98 -0.92 12.68
N MET A 103 -15.14 -1.07 13.35
CA MET A 103 -15.20 -1.19 14.80
C MET A 103 -14.59 -2.50 15.32
N LEU A 104 -14.46 -3.50 14.46
CA LEU A 104 -13.84 -4.81 14.74
C LEU A 104 -12.36 -4.86 14.33
N GLY A 105 -11.78 -3.72 13.96
CA GLY A 105 -10.38 -3.65 13.55
C GLY A 105 -10.11 -4.26 12.17
N MET A 106 -11.08 -4.26 11.25
CA MET A 106 -10.85 -4.65 9.86
C MET A 106 -10.18 -3.51 9.10
N VAL A 107 -8.88 -3.43 9.28
CA VAL A 107 -7.98 -2.39 8.75
C VAL A 107 -6.73 -3.02 8.16
N ALA A 108 -6.04 -2.27 7.31
CA ALA A 108 -4.77 -2.73 6.77
C ALA A 108 -3.92 -1.56 6.26
N VAL A 109 -2.67 -1.86 5.92
CA VAL A 109 -1.63 -0.91 5.54
C VAL A 109 -0.93 -1.36 4.27
N ILE A 110 -0.73 -0.43 3.34
CA ILE A 110 0.18 -0.63 2.20
C ILE A 110 1.30 0.40 2.31
N GLN A 111 2.55 -0.07 2.22
CA GLN A 111 3.71 0.77 1.98
C GLN A 111 4.08 0.68 0.51
N VAL A 112 4.10 1.81 -0.18
CA VAL A 112 4.56 1.93 -1.56
C VAL A 112 5.91 2.63 -1.57
N GLY A 113 6.97 1.94 -1.92
CA GLY A 113 8.32 2.49 -1.93
C GLY A 113 8.70 3.17 -0.61
N LYS A 114 9.17 4.41 -0.67
CA LYS A 114 9.56 5.19 0.52
C LYS A 114 8.34 5.70 1.27
N PRO A 115 8.31 5.61 2.62
CA PRO A 115 7.17 6.08 3.43
C PRO A 115 7.22 7.60 3.62
N VAL A 116 7.09 8.38 2.54
CA VAL A 116 7.28 9.84 2.50
C VAL A 116 6.31 10.63 3.37
N ASN A 117 5.17 10.03 3.76
CA ASN A 117 4.12 10.60 4.60
C ASN A 117 4.00 9.89 5.96
N LEU A 118 5.08 9.28 6.46
CA LEU A 118 5.04 8.40 7.64
C LEU A 118 4.41 9.05 8.87
N GLU A 119 4.78 10.29 9.20
CA GLU A 119 4.24 10.96 10.39
C GLU A 119 2.75 11.27 10.28
N ALA A 120 2.28 11.69 9.09
CA ALA A 120 0.86 11.87 8.83
C ALA A 120 0.10 10.54 8.89
N ALA A 121 0.69 9.45 8.36
CA ALA A 121 0.12 8.11 8.43
C ALA A 121 0.02 7.61 9.87
N LYS A 122 1.03 7.82 10.71
CA LYS A 122 0.98 7.49 12.15
C LYS A 122 -0.14 8.23 12.87
N ALA A 123 -0.30 9.54 12.59
CA ALA A 123 -1.37 10.33 13.18
C ALA A 123 -2.76 9.81 12.74
N ALA A 124 -2.91 9.47 11.46
CA ALA A 124 -4.14 8.88 10.92
C ALA A 124 -4.43 7.50 11.54
N ALA A 125 -3.41 6.65 11.67
CA ALA A 125 -3.54 5.33 12.31
C ALA A 125 -4.00 5.47 13.78
N ALA A 126 -3.38 6.36 14.55
CA ALA A 126 -3.79 6.64 15.93
C ALA A 126 -5.25 7.14 16.04
N ALA A 127 -5.69 7.96 15.09
CA ALA A 127 -7.08 8.43 15.02
C ALA A 127 -8.07 7.30 14.68
N LEU A 128 -7.68 6.37 13.81
CA LEU A 128 -8.49 5.19 13.48
C LEU A 128 -8.58 4.23 14.66
N SER A 129 -7.45 3.90 15.30
CA SER A 129 -7.40 2.99 16.45
C SER A 129 -8.32 3.42 17.59
N LYS A 130 -8.42 4.72 17.87
CA LYS A 130 -9.32 5.26 18.89
C LYS A 130 -10.81 5.01 18.63
N LYS A 131 -11.18 4.72 17.39
CA LYS A 131 -12.57 4.45 16.99
C LYS A 131 -12.92 2.98 16.99
N MET A 132 -11.95 2.10 17.21
CA MET A 132 -12.14 0.65 17.20
C MET A 132 -12.59 0.16 18.58
N ALA A 133 -13.54 -0.77 18.60
CA ALA A 133 -13.96 -1.45 19.82
C ALA A 133 -13.03 -2.64 20.13
N MET A 134 -12.41 -3.23 19.10
CA MET A 134 -11.45 -4.31 19.19
C MET A 134 -10.51 -4.31 17.99
N GLY A 135 -9.41 -5.05 18.07
CA GLY A 135 -8.47 -5.21 16.95
C GLY A 135 -7.59 -3.98 16.65
N ALA A 136 -7.57 -2.98 17.54
CA ALA A 136 -6.75 -1.77 17.36
C ALA A 136 -5.24 -2.10 17.29
N GLU A 137 -4.80 -3.14 18.00
CA GLU A 137 -3.43 -3.63 18.02
C GLU A 137 -2.93 -4.09 16.65
N ARG A 138 -3.82 -4.52 15.76
CA ARG A 138 -3.46 -4.90 14.38
C ARG A 138 -2.85 -3.73 13.61
N LEU A 139 -3.45 -2.56 13.76
CA LEU A 139 -2.97 -1.38 13.05
C LEU A 139 -1.58 -0.96 13.55
N ASP A 140 -1.33 -1.05 14.86
CA ASP A 140 -0.02 -0.79 15.44
C ASP A 140 1.02 -1.81 14.94
N GLU A 141 0.65 -3.09 14.86
CA GLU A 141 1.51 -4.14 14.31
C GLU A 141 1.87 -3.88 12.84
N TYR A 142 0.88 -3.54 12.02
CA TYR A 142 1.11 -3.28 10.60
C TYR A 142 1.95 -2.01 10.38
N MET A 143 1.69 -0.95 11.13
CA MET A 143 2.50 0.27 11.10
C MET A 143 3.96 0.00 11.54
N GLY A 144 4.17 -0.93 12.46
CA GLY A 144 5.49 -1.37 12.90
C GLY A 144 6.30 -2.13 11.83
N LYS A 145 5.68 -2.59 10.76
CA LYS A 145 6.34 -3.28 9.63
C LYS A 145 6.90 -2.31 8.57
N ILE A 146 6.58 -1.02 8.65
CA ILE A 146 7.08 0.00 7.71
C ILE A 146 8.59 0.15 7.83
N ARG A 147 9.28 0.22 6.69
CA ARG A 147 10.75 0.35 6.57
C ARG A 147 11.15 1.53 5.71
#